data_3028efddae58a69411b9072384716027
#
_entry.id   3028efddae58a69411b9072384716027
#
_cell.length_a   1.000
_cell.length_b   1.000
_cell.length_c   1.000
_cell.angle_alpha   90.00
_cell.angle_beta   90.00
_cell.angle_gamma   90.00
#
_symmetry.space_group_name_H-M   'P 1'
#
loop_
_entity.id
_entity.type
_entity.pdbx_description
1 polymer ?
#
loop_
_entity_poly.entity_id
_entity_poly.type
_entity_poly.pdbx_seq_one_letter_code
_entity_poly.pdbx_strand_id
1 'polypeptide(L)'
;LADKGVSFFYNPFYDVTNSIASAWFAKEFLTGDDLLIMNGDVYLEEKLLDRILAQGRSPVMFADESRRETADYKFFYEDGILKKYGKELAGEDVAGEYIGIGRFSAAFMPEFICRMEEMIDRQEHGVWWENVVYSMTGQQPVYVEDVSGHFWAEVDYIEDYERILEHRGVEKIVR
;
A
#
# COMPACT_ATOMS: atom_id res chain seq x y z
N LEU A 1 13.67 0.00 19.20
CA LEU A 1 13.08 -0.72 18.06
C LEU A 1 13.74 -2.08 17.86
N ALA A 2 15.07 -2.21 17.99
CA ALA A 2 15.76 -3.50 17.85
C ALA A 2 15.19 -4.59 18.78
N ASP A 3 14.78 -4.24 19.99
CA ASP A 3 14.15 -5.15 20.96
C ASP A 3 12.75 -5.65 20.54
N LYS A 4 12.19 -5.12 19.43
CA LYS A 4 10.87 -5.49 18.90
C LYS A 4 10.94 -6.32 17.61
N GLY A 5 12.10 -6.85 17.26
CA GLY A 5 12.27 -7.64 16.04
C GLY A 5 12.23 -6.81 14.75
N VAL A 6 12.53 -5.50 14.82
CA VAL A 6 12.57 -4.59 13.67
C VAL A 6 13.93 -4.68 12.99
N SER A 7 13.92 -4.91 11.67
CA SER A 7 15.10 -4.83 10.81
C SER A 7 15.03 -3.58 9.92
N PHE A 8 16.18 -2.98 9.65
CA PHE A 8 16.29 -1.79 8.82
C PHE A 8 17.11 -2.12 7.57
N PHE A 9 16.58 -1.73 6.41
CA PHE A 9 17.25 -1.85 5.13
C PHE A 9 17.45 -0.45 4.56
N TYR A 10 18.71 -0.11 4.30
CA TYR A 10 19.04 1.19 3.77
C TYR A 10 19.12 1.15 2.25
N ASN A 11 18.36 2.03 1.60
CA ASN A 11 18.48 2.30 0.18
C ASN A 11 19.47 3.48 -0.02
N PRO A 12 20.71 3.25 -0.46
CA PRO A 12 21.70 4.32 -0.64
C PRO A 12 21.39 5.26 -1.80
N PHE A 13 20.40 4.92 -2.64
CA PHE A 13 19.99 5.68 -3.82
C PHE A 13 18.58 6.28 -3.64
N TYR A 14 18.15 6.52 -2.41
CA TYR A 14 16.79 6.98 -2.08
C TYR A 14 16.41 8.32 -2.74
N ASP A 15 17.41 9.16 -3.07
CA ASP A 15 17.24 10.48 -3.68
C ASP A 15 17.05 10.43 -5.22
N VAL A 16 17.36 9.30 -5.84
CA VAL A 16 17.25 9.09 -7.31
C VAL A 16 16.42 7.86 -7.69
N THR A 17 15.86 7.15 -6.71
CA THR A 17 15.01 5.98 -6.90
C THR A 17 13.71 6.16 -6.11
N ASN A 18 12.78 5.21 -6.25
CA ASN A 18 11.54 5.23 -5.49
C ASN A 18 11.37 3.94 -4.67
N SER A 19 10.21 3.73 -4.06
CA SER A 19 9.95 2.65 -3.10
C SER A 19 10.15 1.24 -3.66
N ILE A 20 10.05 1.02 -4.97
CA ILE A 20 10.40 -0.26 -5.59
C ILE A 20 11.87 -0.64 -5.32
N ALA A 21 12.79 0.32 -5.40
CA ALA A 21 14.20 0.07 -5.11
C ALA A 21 14.43 -0.21 -3.61
N SER A 22 13.72 0.48 -2.74
CA SER A 22 13.77 0.21 -1.30
C SER A 22 13.26 -1.20 -0.96
N ALA A 23 12.18 -1.65 -1.60
CA ALA A 23 11.70 -3.03 -1.49
C ALA A 23 12.73 -4.04 -2.02
N TRP A 24 13.40 -3.72 -3.16
CA TRP A 24 14.43 -4.57 -3.73
C TRP A 24 15.63 -4.76 -2.80
N PHE A 25 16.08 -3.73 -2.08
CA PHE A 25 17.14 -3.85 -1.08
C PHE A 25 16.75 -4.75 0.10
N ALA A 26 15.46 -4.89 0.38
CA ALA A 26 14.92 -5.76 1.42
C ALA A 26 14.46 -7.15 0.92
N LYS A 27 14.64 -7.48 -0.37
CA LYS A 27 14.01 -8.63 -1.04
C LYS A 27 14.22 -9.99 -0.37
N GLU A 28 15.38 -10.21 0.25
CA GLU A 28 15.68 -11.47 0.94
C GLU A 28 14.77 -11.71 2.16
N PHE A 29 14.14 -10.65 2.68
CA PHE A 29 13.19 -10.70 3.79
C PHE A 29 11.72 -10.73 3.34
N LEU A 30 11.49 -10.63 2.03
CA LEU A 30 10.15 -10.70 1.43
C LEU A 30 9.74 -12.15 1.10
N THR A 31 10.25 -13.13 1.83
CA THR A 31 10.03 -14.57 1.56
C THR A 31 9.64 -15.31 2.84
N GLY A 32 8.96 -16.44 2.66
CA GLY A 32 8.70 -17.42 3.73
C GLY A 32 7.35 -17.30 4.40
N ASP A 33 6.82 -16.11 4.60
CA ASP A 33 5.56 -15.84 5.28
C ASP A 33 4.59 -15.01 4.42
N ASP A 34 3.34 -14.92 4.87
CA ASP A 34 2.40 -13.93 4.35
C ASP A 34 2.87 -12.54 4.77
N LEU A 35 2.84 -11.59 3.83
CA LEU A 35 3.38 -10.25 4.05
C LEU A 35 2.31 -9.17 3.91
N LEU A 36 2.46 -8.14 4.72
CA LEU A 36 1.82 -6.84 4.56
C LEU A 36 2.89 -5.83 4.15
N ILE A 37 2.72 -5.22 2.98
CA ILE A 37 3.55 -4.10 2.54
C ILE A 37 2.71 -2.84 2.70
N MET A 38 3.27 -1.83 3.36
CA MET A 38 2.57 -0.60 3.69
C MET A 38 3.50 0.60 3.47
N ASN A 39 2.96 1.70 2.95
CA ASN A 39 3.66 2.98 2.86
C ASN A 39 3.99 3.48 4.27
N GLY A 40 5.15 4.13 4.44
CA GLY A 40 5.67 4.49 5.75
C GLY A 40 4.95 5.64 6.44
N ASP A 41 4.10 6.36 5.72
CA ASP A 41 3.29 7.51 6.13
C ASP A 41 1.83 7.15 6.43
N VAL A 42 1.45 5.88 6.32
CA VAL A 42 0.07 5.41 6.59
C VAL A 42 -0.12 5.11 8.08
N TYR A 43 -1.17 5.68 8.65
CA TYR A 43 -1.72 5.34 9.96
C TYR A 43 -3.02 4.53 9.81
N LEU A 44 -3.15 3.47 10.59
CA LEU A 44 -4.36 2.64 10.67
C LEU A 44 -4.89 2.56 12.11
N GLU A 45 -6.20 2.51 12.27
CA GLU A 45 -6.78 2.02 13.51
C GLU A 45 -6.59 0.49 13.66
N GLU A 46 -6.53 0.01 14.90
CA GLU A 46 -6.27 -1.41 15.21
C GLU A 46 -7.28 -2.35 14.55
N LYS A 47 -8.57 -2.01 14.57
CA LYS A 47 -9.63 -2.82 13.96
C LYS A 47 -9.47 -2.98 12.45
N LEU A 48 -8.96 -1.96 11.77
CA LEU A 48 -8.66 -2.05 10.35
C LEU A 48 -7.48 -2.97 10.10
N LEU A 49 -6.43 -2.88 10.91
CA LEU A 49 -5.29 -3.79 10.81
C LEU A 49 -5.72 -5.24 11.00
N ASP A 50 -6.54 -5.55 12.00
CA ASP A 50 -7.08 -6.89 12.23
C ASP A 50 -7.85 -7.42 11.01
N ARG A 51 -8.69 -6.56 10.40
CA ARG A 51 -9.43 -6.91 9.17
C ARG A 51 -8.52 -7.20 7.99
N ILE A 52 -7.49 -6.38 7.80
CA ILE A 52 -6.47 -6.56 6.74
C ILE A 52 -5.73 -7.89 6.93
N LEU A 53 -5.31 -8.19 8.15
CA LEU A 53 -4.58 -9.42 8.47
C LEU A 53 -5.46 -10.68 8.32
N ALA A 54 -6.76 -10.57 8.55
CA ALA A 54 -7.71 -11.67 8.39
C ALA A 54 -8.09 -11.97 6.92
N GLN A 55 -7.67 -11.12 5.96
CA GLN A 55 -8.01 -11.31 4.55
C GLN A 55 -7.34 -12.55 3.96
N GLY A 56 -8.14 -13.43 3.32
CA GLY A 56 -7.65 -14.71 2.78
C GLY A 56 -7.25 -14.69 1.31
N ARG A 57 -7.60 -13.61 0.56
CA ARG A 57 -7.24 -13.47 -0.87
C ARG A 57 -5.82 -12.91 -1.03
N SER A 58 -5.16 -13.26 -2.15
CA SER A 58 -3.82 -12.76 -2.49
C SER A 58 -3.60 -12.80 -4.00
N PRO A 59 -2.93 -11.78 -4.60
CA PRO A 59 -2.60 -10.48 -3.98
C PRO A 59 -3.85 -9.64 -3.71
N VAL A 60 -3.90 -8.91 -2.60
CA VAL A 60 -5.00 -8.00 -2.29
C VAL A 60 -4.48 -6.62 -1.91
N MET A 61 -5.08 -5.59 -2.51
CA MET A 61 -4.88 -4.18 -2.22
C MET A 61 -6.12 -3.64 -1.50
N PHE A 62 -6.00 -2.54 -0.77
CA PHE A 62 -7.09 -2.00 0.03
C PHE A 62 -7.48 -0.60 -0.45
N ALA A 63 -8.77 -0.33 -0.54
CA ALA A 63 -9.29 0.97 -0.97
C ALA A 63 -10.49 1.40 -0.13
N ASP A 64 -10.69 2.70 -0.01
CA ASP A 64 -11.80 3.31 0.71
C ASP A 64 -12.81 3.90 -0.28
N GLU A 65 -13.96 3.25 -0.45
CA GLU A 65 -15.02 3.72 -1.34
C GLU A 65 -15.70 5.01 -0.86
N SER A 66 -15.61 5.33 0.44
CA SER A 66 -16.20 6.54 1.00
C SER A 66 -15.46 7.82 0.59
N ARG A 67 -14.24 7.69 0.04
CA ARG A 67 -13.37 8.81 -0.35
C ARG A 67 -13.25 9.06 -1.85
N ARG A 68 -14.16 8.56 -2.66
CA ARG A 68 -14.10 8.68 -4.15
C ARG A 68 -13.87 10.09 -4.65
N GLU A 69 -14.53 11.08 -4.04
CA GLU A 69 -14.48 12.47 -4.50
C GLU A 69 -13.19 13.19 -4.12
N THR A 70 -12.56 12.76 -3.04
CA THR A 70 -11.35 13.38 -2.47
C THR A 70 -10.09 12.55 -2.71
N ALA A 71 -10.22 11.40 -3.37
CA ALA A 71 -9.15 10.44 -3.58
C ALA A 71 -7.94 11.07 -4.30
N ASP A 72 -6.75 10.89 -3.73
CA ASP A 72 -5.49 11.21 -4.39
C ASP A 72 -5.10 10.10 -5.36
N TYR A 73 -4.85 8.89 -4.88
CA TYR A 73 -4.58 7.73 -5.73
C TYR A 73 -5.81 6.84 -5.85
N LYS A 74 -6.34 6.72 -7.06
CA LYS A 74 -7.67 6.17 -7.33
C LYS A 74 -7.60 4.77 -7.89
N PHE A 75 -8.54 3.93 -7.44
CA PHE A 75 -8.79 2.61 -8.00
C PHE A 75 -10.15 2.56 -8.66
N PHE A 76 -10.21 1.85 -9.78
CA PHE A 76 -11.43 1.31 -10.35
C PHE A 76 -11.35 -0.21 -10.34
N TYR A 77 -12.36 -0.87 -9.77
CA TYR A 77 -12.44 -2.32 -9.68
C TYR A 77 -13.87 -2.79 -9.87
N GLU A 78 -14.02 -3.99 -10.41
CA GLU A 78 -15.29 -4.67 -10.62
C GLU A 78 -15.19 -6.07 -10.01
N ASP A 79 -16.24 -6.48 -9.29
CA ASP A 79 -16.29 -7.76 -8.58
C ASP A 79 -15.08 -7.98 -7.64
N GLY A 80 -14.58 -6.89 -7.06
CA GLY A 80 -13.40 -6.91 -6.18
C GLY A 80 -12.09 -7.20 -6.91
N ILE A 81 -12.00 -6.97 -8.23
CA ILE A 81 -10.79 -7.16 -9.04
C ILE A 81 -10.38 -5.81 -9.64
N LEU A 82 -9.14 -5.41 -9.38
CA LEU A 82 -8.55 -4.16 -9.89
C LEU A 82 -8.53 -4.14 -11.42
N LYS A 83 -9.06 -3.06 -12.00
CA LYS A 83 -9.12 -2.84 -13.46
C LYS A 83 -8.30 -1.64 -13.91
N LYS A 84 -8.42 -0.51 -13.16
CA LYS A 84 -7.69 0.72 -13.45
C LYS A 84 -7.17 1.32 -12.15
N TYR A 85 -6.08 2.03 -12.24
CA TYR A 85 -5.42 2.70 -11.11
C TYR A 85 -4.71 3.95 -11.57
N GLY A 86 -4.59 4.94 -10.71
CA GLY A 86 -3.83 6.17 -10.99
C GLY A 86 -4.53 7.44 -10.54
N LYS A 87 -3.76 8.52 -10.50
CA LYS A 87 -4.26 9.87 -10.11
C LYS A 87 -5.21 10.47 -11.16
N GLU A 88 -5.04 10.08 -12.43
CA GLU A 88 -5.79 10.62 -13.56
C GLU A 88 -7.21 10.08 -13.68
N LEU A 89 -7.57 9.02 -12.96
CA LEU A 89 -8.92 8.47 -13.01
C LEU A 89 -9.94 9.51 -12.53
N ALA A 90 -11.10 9.58 -13.21
CA ALA A 90 -12.13 10.55 -12.91
C ALA A 90 -13.54 9.98 -13.20
N GLY A 91 -14.56 10.59 -12.58
CA GLY A 91 -15.96 10.23 -12.80
C GLY A 91 -16.26 8.79 -12.42
N GLU A 92 -16.91 8.05 -13.31
CA GLU A 92 -17.32 6.66 -13.09
C GLU A 92 -16.14 5.68 -12.98
N ASP A 93 -14.94 6.07 -13.43
CA ASP A 93 -13.71 5.28 -13.31
C ASP A 93 -13.05 5.40 -11.93
N VAL A 94 -13.76 5.88 -10.91
CA VAL A 94 -13.27 5.95 -9.52
C VAL A 94 -14.19 5.12 -8.63
N ALA A 95 -13.70 3.99 -8.15
CA ALA A 95 -14.41 3.16 -7.18
C ALA A 95 -14.01 3.47 -5.74
N GLY A 96 -12.75 3.84 -5.47
CA GLY A 96 -12.27 4.20 -4.14
C GLY A 96 -10.86 4.77 -4.15
N GLU A 97 -10.42 5.27 -3.00
CA GLU A 97 -9.05 5.73 -2.75
C GLU A 97 -8.18 4.59 -2.27
N TYR A 98 -7.04 4.35 -2.92
CA TYR A 98 -6.04 3.40 -2.44
C TYR A 98 -5.44 3.88 -1.12
N ILE A 99 -5.29 2.99 -0.15
CA ILE A 99 -4.86 3.36 1.20
C ILE A 99 -3.37 3.09 1.49
N GLY A 100 -2.56 2.85 0.48
CA GLY A 100 -1.11 2.62 0.65
C GLY A 100 -0.74 1.23 1.18
N ILE A 101 -1.60 0.21 1.04
CA ILE A 101 -1.39 -1.11 1.65
C ILE A 101 -1.73 -2.24 0.68
N GLY A 102 -0.86 -3.27 0.67
CA GLY A 102 -1.12 -4.54 0.02
C GLY A 102 -0.79 -5.74 0.93
N ARG A 103 -1.61 -6.80 0.89
CA ARG A 103 -1.35 -8.05 1.58
C ARG A 103 -1.13 -9.17 0.58
N PHE A 104 -0.10 -9.96 0.82
CA PHE A 104 0.42 -10.97 -0.10
C PHE A 104 0.68 -12.28 0.63
N SER A 105 0.22 -13.40 0.07
CA SER A 105 0.51 -14.72 0.62
C SER A 105 1.96 -15.12 0.33
N ALA A 106 2.53 -15.97 1.18
CA ALA A 106 3.83 -16.58 0.96
C ALA A 106 3.96 -17.24 -0.43
N ALA A 107 2.85 -17.81 -0.95
CA ALA A 107 2.81 -18.43 -2.27
C ALA A 107 2.93 -17.43 -3.43
N PHE A 108 2.49 -16.18 -3.24
CA PHE A 108 2.56 -15.10 -4.25
C PHE A 108 3.92 -14.39 -4.26
N MET A 109 4.61 -14.33 -3.13
CA MET A 109 5.83 -13.54 -2.99
C MET A 109 6.96 -13.89 -3.97
N PRO A 110 7.21 -15.16 -4.36
CA PRO A 110 8.20 -15.47 -5.40
C PRO A 110 7.92 -14.78 -6.74
N GLU A 111 6.65 -14.68 -7.14
CA GLU A 111 6.25 -14.01 -8.36
C GLU A 111 6.41 -12.49 -8.24
N PHE A 112 6.04 -11.91 -7.09
CA PHE A 112 6.27 -10.49 -6.79
C PHE A 112 7.75 -10.14 -6.89
N ILE A 113 8.63 -10.92 -6.28
CA ILE A 113 10.08 -10.68 -6.28
C ILE A 113 10.63 -10.81 -7.71
N CYS A 114 10.26 -11.86 -8.45
CA CYS A 114 10.69 -12.04 -9.83
C CYS A 114 10.30 -10.83 -10.70
N ARG A 115 9.04 -10.38 -10.59
CA ARG A 115 8.55 -9.21 -11.32
C ARG A 115 9.28 -7.93 -10.93
N MET A 116 9.52 -7.72 -9.64
CA MET A 116 10.29 -6.58 -9.14
C MET A 116 11.70 -6.57 -9.70
N GLU A 117 12.39 -7.72 -9.74
CA GLU A 117 13.73 -7.86 -10.30
C GLU A 117 13.73 -7.55 -11.80
N GLU A 118 12.77 -8.08 -12.58
CA GLU A 118 12.59 -7.75 -14.00
C GLU A 118 12.43 -6.25 -14.24
N MET A 119 11.67 -5.55 -13.38
CA MET A 119 11.47 -4.09 -13.48
C MET A 119 12.77 -3.33 -13.17
N ILE A 120 13.48 -3.72 -12.12
CA ILE A 120 14.79 -3.13 -11.78
C ILE A 120 15.81 -3.35 -12.91
N ASP A 121 15.87 -4.54 -13.50
CA ASP A 121 16.76 -4.85 -14.63
C ASP A 121 16.43 -3.99 -15.87
N ARG A 122 15.16 -3.63 -16.06
CA ARG A 122 14.73 -2.68 -17.11
C ARG A 122 14.92 -1.20 -16.74
N GLN A 123 15.59 -0.90 -15.63
CA GLN A 123 15.83 0.46 -15.11
C GLN A 123 14.55 1.19 -14.66
N GLU A 124 13.50 0.45 -14.28
CA GLU A 124 12.24 1.00 -13.76
C GLU A 124 12.32 1.27 -12.24
N HIS A 125 13.47 1.72 -11.74
CA HIS A 125 13.72 1.95 -10.32
C HIS A 125 13.11 3.26 -9.77
N GLY A 126 12.54 4.09 -10.63
CA GLY A 126 11.88 5.35 -10.27
C GLY A 126 10.38 5.22 -9.99
N VAL A 127 9.81 4.00 -10.01
CA VAL A 127 8.38 3.79 -9.74
C VAL A 127 8.15 3.31 -8.31
N TRP A 128 6.89 3.33 -7.85
CA TRP A 128 6.51 2.81 -6.55
C TRP A 128 6.49 1.27 -6.52
N TRP A 129 6.59 0.68 -5.33
CA TRP A 129 6.53 -0.78 -5.16
C TRP A 129 5.20 -1.37 -5.65
N GLU A 130 4.11 -0.63 -5.57
CA GLU A 130 2.78 -1.02 -6.05
C GLU A 130 2.77 -1.30 -7.55
N ASN A 131 3.65 -0.66 -8.32
CA ASN A 131 3.76 -0.87 -9.76
C ASN A 131 4.14 -2.32 -10.12
N VAL A 132 4.78 -3.04 -9.20
CA VAL A 132 5.03 -4.48 -9.35
C VAL A 132 3.69 -5.21 -9.45
N VAL A 133 2.78 -4.97 -8.51
CA VAL A 133 1.44 -5.59 -8.48
C VAL A 133 0.60 -5.12 -9.67
N TYR A 134 0.62 -3.83 -9.96
CA TYR A 134 -0.13 -3.25 -11.08
C TYR A 134 0.27 -3.84 -12.43
N SER A 135 1.55 -4.15 -12.63
CA SER A 135 2.04 -4.77 -13.85
C SER A 135 1.47 -6.18 -14.11
N MET A 136 0.88 -6.80 -13.09
CA MET A 136 0.31 -8.14 -13.15
C MET A 136 -1.21 -8.15 -13.43
N THR A 137 -1.90 -7.02 -13.37
CA THR A 137 -3.38 -6.94 -13.49
C THR A 137 -3.95 -7.56 -14.76
N GLY A 138 -3.18 -7.59 -15.85
CA GLY A 138 -3.58 -8.25 -17.10
C GLY A 138 -3.27 -9.74 -17.15
N GLN A 139 -2.59 -10.32 -16.17
CA GLN A 139 -2.10 -11.70 -16.16
C GLN A 139 -2.83 -12.54 -15.11
N GLN A 140 -3.17 -11.94 -13.96
CA GLN A 140 -3.87 -12.59 -12.87
C GLN A 140 -4.77 -11.58 -12.13
N PRO A 141 -5.77 -12.06 -11.36
CA PRO A 141 -6.56 -11.18 -10.52
C PRO A 141 -5.71 -10.50 -9.43
N VAL A 142 -5.76 -9.16 -9.38
CA VAL A 142 -5.36 -8.38 -8.22
C VAL A 142 -6.63 -7.99 -7.50
N TYR A 143 -6.84 -8.51 -6.30
CA TYR A 143 -8.05 -8.25 -5.55
C TYR A 143 -8.01 -6.87 -4.90
N VAL A 144 -9.19 -6.28 -4.73
CA VAL A 144 -9.39 -5.05 -3.95
C VAL A 144 -10.42 -5.33 -2.88
N GLU A 145 -10.13 -4.90 -1.66
CA GLU A 145 -11.05 -4.96 -0.52
C GLU A 145 -11.40 -3.54 -0.08
N ASP A 146 -12.70 -3.25 0.01
CA ASP A 146 -13.18 -1.97 0.54
C ASP A 146 -13.00 -1.91 2.05
N VAL A 147 -12.44 -0.81 2.54
CA VAL A 147 -12.20 -0.53 3.97
C VAL A 147 -13.06 0.59 4.52
N SER A 148 -14.07 1.03 3.79
CA SER A 148 -15.00 2.08 4.22
C SER A 148 -15.52 1.85 5.63
N GLY A 149 -15.65 2.92 6.39
CA GLY A 149 -16.11 2.89 7.78
C GLY A 149 -15.02 2.63 8.82
N HIS A 150 -13.78 2.46 8.39
CA HIS A 150 -12.60 2.39 9.25
C HIS A 150 -11.77 3.66 9.17
N PHE A 151 -11.08 3.99 10.28
CA PHE A 151 -10.19 5.14 10.28
C PHE A 151 -8.79 4.77 9.77
N TRP A 152 -8.36 5.52 8.77
CA TRP A 152 -6.98 5.54 8.26
C TRP A 152 -6.59 6.95 7.80
N ALA A 153 -5.30 7.21 7.70
CA ALA A 153 -4.76 8.47 7.19
C ALA A 153 -3.38 8.24 6.58
N GLU A 154 -3.09 8.90 5.49
CA GLU A 154 -1.76 9.16 4.99
C GLU A 154 -1.30 10.51 5.56
N VAL A 155 -0.06 10.61 6.04
CA VAL A 155 0.44 11.79 6.75
C VAL A 155 1.36 12.57 5.83
N ASP A 156 0.76 13.40 4.98
CA ASP A 156 1.48 14.31 4.07
C ASP A 156 1.61 15.71 4.66
N TYR A 157 0.61 16.14 5.42
CA TYR A 157 0.49 17.48 5.98
C TYR A 157 0.22 17.45 7.49
N ILE A 158 0.41 18.60 8.14
CA ILE A 158 0.18 18.71 9.58
C ILE A 158 -1.28 18.45 9.95
N GLU A 159 -2.21 18.77 9.07
CA GLU A 159 -3.65 18.55 9.22
C GLU A 159 -4.00 17.06 9.30
N ASP A 160 -3.28 16.20 8.58
CA ASP A 160 -3.44 14.75 8.65
C ASP A 160 -3.02 14.22 10.02
N TYR A 161 -1.90 14.70 10.52
CA TYR A 161 -1.44 14.38 11.87
C TYR A 161 -2.42 14.85 12.94
N GLU A 162 -2.96 16.06 12.82
CA GLU A 162 -3.99 16.57 13.72
C GLU A 162 -5.25 15.73 13.71
N ARG A 163 -5.68 15.26 12.53
CA ARG A 163 -6.83 14.36 12.35
C ARG A 163 -6.62 13.01 13.06
N ILE A 164 -5.39 12.48 13.03
CA ILE A 164 -5.03 11.26 13.77
C ILE A 164 -5.10 11.50 15.29
N LEU A 165 -4.56 12.63 15.79
CA LEU A 165 -4.64 12.97 17.21
C LEU A 165 -6.09 13.08 17.68
N GLU A 166 -6.95 13.73 16.90
CA GLU A 166 -8.38 13.85 17.18
C GLU A 166 -9.07 12.47 17.25
N HIS A 167 -8.81 11.62 16.27
CA HIS A 167 -9.33 10.24 16.27
C HIS A 167 -8.89 9.45 17.50
N ARG A 168 -7.66 9.67 17.97
CA ARG A 168 -7.11 9.04 19.18
C ARG A 168 -7.59 9.67 20.50
N GLY A 169 -8.38 10.73 20.45
CA GLY A 169 -8.82 11.47 21.64
C GLY A 169 -7.66 12.17 22.38
N VAL A 170 -6.58 12.50 21.69
CA VAL A 170 -5.43 13.22 22.25
C VAL A 170 -5.70 14.72 22.10
N GLU A 171 -5.71 15.47 23.23
CA GLU A 171 -5.87 16.92 23.19
C GLU A 171 -4.72 17.58 22.40
N LYS A 172 -5.07 18.53 21.52
CA LYS A 172 -4.09 19.34 20.80
C LYS A 172 -3.23 20.10 21.80
N ILE A 173 -1.91 19.90 21.75
CA ILE A 173 -0.98 20.74 22.50
C ILE A 173 -0.96 22.08 21.78
N VAL A 174 -1.77 23.02 22.25
CA VAL A 174 -1.72 24.42 21.81
C VAL A 174 -0.41 24.99 22.33
N ARG A 175 0.54 25.23 21.43
CA ARG A 175 1.75 25.98 21.71
C ARG A 175 1.59 27.43 21.30
#